data_fa36352630a42925cfd552e18e399495
#
_entry.id   fa36352630a42925cfd552e18e399495
#
_cell.length_a   1.000
_cell.length_b   1.000
_cell.length_c   1.000
_cell.angle_alpha   90.00
_cell.angle_beta   90.00
_cell.angle_gamma   90.00
#
_symmetry.space_group_name_H-M   'P 1'
#
loop_
_entity.id
_entity.type
_entity.pdbx_description
1 polymer ?
#
loop_
_entity_poly.entity_id
_entity_poly.type
_entity_poly.pdbx_seq_one_letter_code
_entity_poly.pdbx_strand_id
1 'polypeptide(L)'
;MITPFKPELLSPAGSLKNMRYAFAYGADAVYAGQPRYSLRVRNNEFNHANLKIGIDEAHALGKKFYVVVNIAPHNSKLKTFIKDLQPVIDMGPDALIMSDPGLIMLVRENFPDIDIHLSVQANAVNWATVKFWKQMGLTRVILSRELSIEEIAEIRQHVPDIELEIFVHGALCMAYSGRCLLSGYINKRDPNQGTCTNACRWEYKMEEGTIDEVGNIVPKIDPAQQIEVKNVAPTLGEGAVTDKVFLYTESQKPDEQMTAFEDEHGTYFMNSKDLRAVQHVEKLTALGVHSLKIEGRTKSFYYCARTAQVYRKAIDDAAAGKPFDESLMDTLESLAHRGYTEGFLRRHTHDEYQNYEYGYSISERQQFVGEFTGKRNEQGMAEVAVKNKFLLGDEVEMMTPQGNIVFKIEKMLNRKNENVEAALGDGHFVFLDVPQDIQLNYALLMRNLVNTNTRNPHN
;
A
#
# COMPACT_ATOMS: atom_id res chain seq x y z
N MET A 1 -34.02 -11.62 10.15
CA MET A 1 -33.07 -10.52 10.48
C MET A 1 -32.29 -10.23 9.20
N ILE A 2 -32.31 -8.98 8.70
CA ILE A 2 -31.48 -8.58 7.55
C ILE A 2 -30.05 -8.57 8.05
N THR A 3 -29.19 -9.39 7.45
CA THR A 3 -27.74 -9.36 7.76
C THR A 3 -27.24 -7.95 7.47
N PRO A 4 -26.59 -7.25 8.42
CA PRO A 4 -26.08 -5.91 8.16
C PRO A 4 -25.06 -5.96 7.00
N PHE A 5 -25.10 -4.94 6.15
CA PHE A 5 -24.18 -4.82 5.03
C PHE A 5 -22.75 -4.73 5.55
N LYS A 6 -21.87 -5.55 4.99
CA LYS A 6 -20.46 -5.65 5.40
C LYS A 6 -19.59 -5.58 4.15
N PRO A 7 -18.77 -4.53 4.00
CA PRO A 7 -17.83 -4.43 2.87
C PRO A 7 -16.82 -5.58 2.85
N GLU A 8 -16.45 -6.00 1.65
CA GLU A 8 -15.31 -6.88 1.41
C GLU A 8 -14.01 -6.15 1.76
N LEU A 9 -13.12 -6.80 2.48
CA LEU A 9 -11.76 -6.33 2.70
C LEU A 9 -10.84 -6.94 1.65
N LEU A 10 -10.34 -6.11 0.73
CA LEU A 10 -9.46 -6.52 -0.36
C LEU A 10 -8.00 -6.14 -0.06
N SER A 11 -7.17 -7.14 0.18
CA SER A 11 -5.75 -6.98 0.53
C SER A 11 -4.82 -7.23 -0.66
N PRO A 12 -3.66 -6.54 -0.73
CA PRO A 12 -2.68 -6.80 -1.76
C PRO A 12 -1.93 -8.12 -1.49
N ALA A 13 -1.57 -8.83 -2.57
CA ALA A 13 -0.69 -9.98 -2.49
C ALA A 13 0.44 -9.86 -3.52
N GLY A 14 1.68 -9.66 -3.07
CA GLY A 14 2.89 -9.72 -3.89
C GLY A 14 3.48 -11.12 -3.95
N SER A 15 3.13 -11.99 -2.98
CA SER A 15 3.59 -13.37 -2.86
C SER A 15 2.52 -14.24 -2.20
N LEU A 16 2.67 -15.56 -2.28
CA LEU A 16 1.81 -16.52 -1.54
C LEU A 16 1.88 -16.27 -0.03
N LYS A 17 3.05 -15.90 0.49
CA LYS A 17 3.21 -15.56 1.91
C LYS A 17 2.35 -14.36 2.29
N ASN A 18 2.40 -13.28 1.51
CA ASN A 18 1.59 -12.08 1.74
C ASN A 18 0.09 -12.41 1.74
N MET A 19 -0.37 -13.22 0.78
CA MET A 19 -1.75 -13.69 0.68
C MET A 19 -2.19 -14.45 1.93
N ARG A 20 -1.39 -15.43 2.37
CA ARG A 20 -1.71 -16.26 3.55
C ARG A 20 -1.83 -15.42 4.82
N TYR A 21 -0.93 -14.46 5.02
CA TYR A 21 -1.02 -13.52 6.13
C TYR A 21 -2.24 -12.61 6.01
N ALA A 22 -2.55 -12.06 4.83
CA ALA A 22 -3.74 -11.25 4.63
C ALA A 22 -5.03 -12.01 5.02
N PHE A 23 -5.17 -13.26 4.57
CA PHE A 23 -6.33 -14.09 4.91
C PHE A 23 -6.39 -14.46 6.39
N ALA A 24 -5.25 -14.82 7.00
CA ALA A 24 -5.19 -15.14 8.43
C ALA A 24 -5.65 -13.97 9.31
N TYR A 25 -5.40 -12.73 8.86
CA TYR A 25 -5.77 -11.50 9.56
C TYR A 25 -7.07 -10.86 9.07
N GLY A 26 -7.88 -11.58 8.33
CA GLY A 26 -9.28 -11.24 8.08
C GLY A 26 -9.60 -10.60 6.73
N ALA A 27 -8.68 -10.61 5.76
CA ALA A 27 -9.03 -10.26 4.38
C ALA A 27 -10.07 -11.24 3.81
N ASP A 28 -11.02 -10.73 3.03
CA ASP A 28 -12.03 -11.52 2.33
C ASP A 28 -11.57 -11.90 0.93
N ALA A 29 -10.74 -11.05 0.34
CA ALA A 29 -10.20 -11.23 -0.99
C ALA A 29 -8.76 -10.71 -1.06
N VAL A 30 -8.02 -11.22 -2.05
CA VAL A 30 -6.70 -10.69 -2.41
C VAL A 30 -6.62 -10.38 -3.89
N TYR A 31 -5.70 -9.47 -4.26
CA TYR A 31 -5.41 -9.21 -5.66
C TYR A 31 -3.91 -9.34 -5.94
N ALA A 32 -3.59 -10.04 -7.04
CA ALA A 32 -2.21 -10.30 -7.47
C ALA A 32 -2.05 -10.02 -8.97
N GLY A 33 -0.84 -9.70 -9.39
CA GLY A 33 -0.54 -9.37 -10.78
C GLY A 33 -0.39 -10.59 -11.67
N GLN A 34 -0.99 -10.57 -12.86
CA GLN A 34 -0.64 -11.48 -13.93
C GLN A 34 0.80 -11.19 -14.42
N PRO A 35 1.64 -12.19 -14.66
CA PRO A 35 3.08 -12.00 -14.89
C PRO A 35 3.45 -11.04 -16.04
N ARG A 36 2.60 -10.88 -17.06
CA ARG A 36 2.94 -10.17 -18.30
C ARG A 36 2.12 -8.89 -18.54
N TYR A 37 0.92 -8.81 -17.95
CA TYR A 37 -0.06 -7.76 -18.24
C TYR A 37 -0.46 -6.93 -17.04
N SER A 38 0.29 -6.99 -15.95
CA SER A 38 0.13 -6.15 -14.76
C SER A 38 1.18 -5.05 -14.73
N LEU A 39 0.83 -3.86 -14.21
CA LEU A 39 1.75 -2.72 -14.08
C LEU A 39 2.93 -2.97 -13.11
N ARG A 40 2.84 -3.92 -12.21
CA ARG A 40 3.85 -4.20 -11.17
C ARG A 40 4.51 -5.57 -11.41
N VAL A 41 4.92 -5.87 -12.63
CA VAL A 41 5.47 -7.18 -13.02
C VAL A 41 6.77 -7.52 -12.28
N ARG A 42 7.67 -6.56 -12.09
CA ARG A 42 9.02 -6.81 -11.53
C ARG A 42 9.01 -7.22 -10.05
N ASN A 43 8.02 -6.77 -9.28
CA ASN A 43 7.88 -7.07 -7.85
C ASN A 43 6.75 -8.07 -7.57
N ASN A 44 6.45 -8.93 -8.54
CA ASN A 44 5.38 -9.91 -8.47
C ASN A 44 5.98 -11.33 -8.47
N GLU A 45 5.84 -12.05 -7.36
CA GLU A 45 6.28 -13.44 -7.25
C GLU A 45 5.26 -14.44 -7.84
N PHE A 46 4.10 -13.96 -8.30
CA PHE A 46 3.08 -14.81 -8.91
C PHE A 46 3.43 -15.10 -10.37
N ASN A 47 4.08 -16.23 -10.59
CA ASN A 47 4.09 -16.93 -11.88
C ASN A 47 2.81 -17.79 -12.03
N HIS A 48 2.61 -18.47 -13.14
CA HIS A 48 1.42 -19.30 -13.36
C HIS A 48 1.24 -20.40 -12.28
N ALA A 49 2.34 -21.02 -11.81
CA ALA A 49 2.26 -22.03 -10.75
C ALA A 49 1.78 -21.43 -9.42
N ASN A 50 2.36 -20.30 -9.02
CA ASN A 50 1.98 -19.62 -7.78
C ASN A 50 0.56 -19.00 -7.87
N LEU A 51 0.12 -18.55 -9.07
CA LEU A 51 -1.27 -18.12 -9.27
C LEU A 51 -2.24 -19.27 -9.01
N LYS A 52 -1.99 -20.45 -9.61
CA LYS A 52 -2.85 -21.63 -9.40
C LYS A 52 -2.91 -22.01 -7.92
N ILE A 53 -1.75 -22.09 -7.25
CA ILE A 53 -1.69 -22.39 -5.80
C ILE A 53 -2.50 -21.33 -5.01
N GLY A 54 -2.32 -20.05 -5.33
CA GLY A 54 -3.00 -18.96 -4.62
C GLY A 54 -4.51 -18.98 -4.79
N ILE A 55 -4.99 -19.24 -6.01
CA ILE A 55 -6.43 -19.35 -6.30
C ILE A 55 -7.02 -20.56 -5.55
N ASP A 56 -6.38 -21.73 -5.61
CA ASP A 56 -6.86 -22.94 -4.95
C ASP A 56 -6.89 -22.79 -3.41
N GLU A 57 -5.84 -22.20 -2.82
CA GLU A 57 -5.81 -21.93 -1.38
C GLU A 57 -6.88 -20.92 -0.95
N ALA A 58 -7.11 -19.84 -1.76
CA ALA A 58 -8.16 -18.88 -1.48
C ALA A 58 -9.55 -19.54 -1.48
N HIS A 59 -9.84 -20.33 -2.51
CA HIS A 59 -11.11 -21.05 -2.63
C HIS A 59 -11.30 -22.09 -1.52
N ALA A 60 -10.25 -22.81 -1.15
CA ALA A 60 -10.30 -23.76 -0.02
C ALA A 60 -10.65 -23.06 1.33
N LEU A 61 -10.33 -21.77 1.46
CA LEU A 61 -10.69 -20.94 2.60
C LEU A 61 -12.06 -20.23 2.45
N GLY A 62 -12.77 -20.43 1.32
CA GLY A 62 -13.98 -19.67 0.99
C GLY A 62 -13.72 -18.18 0.74
N LYS A 63 -12.49 -17.84 0.30
CA LYS A 63 -12.03 -16.49 0.00
C LYS A 63 -11.90 -16.29 -1.50
N LYS A 64 -11.74 -15.02 -1.94
CA LYS A 64 -11.66 -14.65 -3.35
C LYS A 64 -10.24 -14.26 -3.78
N PHE A 65 -9.94 -14.52 -5.03
CA PHE A 65 -8.66 -14.17 -5.65
C PHE A 65 -8.88 -13.43 -6.97
N TYR A 66 -8.45 -12.17 -7.05
CA TYR A 66 -8.58 -11.34 -8.25
C TYR A 66 -7.24 -11.20 -8.96
N VAL A 67 -7.25 -11.41 -10.28
CA VAL A 67 -6.04 -11.30 -11.10
C VAL A 67 -5.99 -9.95 -11.81
N VAL A 68 -4.88 -9.22 -11.62
CA VAL A 68 -4.68 -7.88 -12.20
C VAL A 68 -4.10 -7.98 -13.60
N VAL A 69 -4.80 -7.39 -14.58
CA VAL A 69 -4.47 -7.31 -16.01
C VAL A 69 -4.68 -5.86 -16.48
N ASN A 70 -3.94 -4.92 -15.90
CA ASN A 70 -4.24 -3.50 -15.98
C ASN A 70 -3.19 -2.63 -16.68
N ILE A 71 -2.43 -3.20 -17.60
CA ILE A 71 -1.55 -2.40 -18.46
C ILE A 71 -2.34 -1.68 -19.56
N ALA A 72 -1.74 -0.64 -20.18
CA ALA A 72 -2.15 -0.07 -21.45
C ALA A 72 -1.27 -0.68 -22.57
N PRO A 73 -1.69 -1.75 -23.25
CA PRO A 73 -0.82 -2.51 -24.14
C PRO A 73 -0.66 -1.83 -25.50
N HIS A 74 0.55 -1.90 -26.05
CA HIS A 74 0.77 -1.61 -27.47
C HIS A 74 0.33 -2.81 -28.33
N ASN A 75 0.06 -2.56 -29.62
CA ASN A 75 -0.43 -3.54 -30.58
C ASN A 75 0.36 -4.87 -30.62
N SER A 76 1.66 -4.81 -30.32
CA SER A 76 2.50 -6.02 -30.27
C SER A 76 2.04 -7.04 -29.22
N LYS A 77 1.51 -6.55 -28.08
CA LYS A 77 1.00 -7.41 -26.99
C LYS A 77 -0.39 -7.98 -27.29
N LEU A 78 -1.20 -7.30 -28.09
CA LEU A 78 -2.55 -7.78 -28.46
C LEU A 78 -2.50 -9.12 -29.21
N LYS A 79 -1.46 -9.35 -30.01
CA LYS A 79 -1.31 -10.57 -30.84
C LYS A 79 -1.31 -11.87 -30.02
N THR A 80 -0.89 -11.83 -28.77
CA THR A 80 -0.77 -13.02 -27.94
C THR A 80 -1.68 -12.96 -26.70
N PHE A 81 -2.38 -11.84 -26.48
CA PHE A 81 -3.10 -11.55 -25.24
C PHE A 81 -4.06 -12.66 -24.84
N ILE A 82 -4.98 -13.05 -25.70
CA ILE A 82 -5.99 -14.10 -25.41
C ILE A 82 -5.31 -15.44 -25.14
N LYS A 83 -4.31 -15.81 -25.95
CA LYS A 83 -3.53 -17.05 -25.73
C LYS A 83 -2.79 -17.05 -24.39
N ASP A 84 -2.20 -15.91 -24.00
CA ASP A 84 -1.47 -15.76 -22.75
C ASP A 84 -2.41 -15.70 -21.53
N LEU A 85 -3.65 -15.25 -21.72
CA LEU A 85 -4.67 -15.15 -20.67
C LEU A 85 -5.41 -16.47 -20.43
N GLN A 86 -5.60 -17.30 -21.46
CA GLN A 86 -6.35 -18.56 -21.37
C GLN A 86 -5.92 -19.41 -20.16
N PRO A 87 -4.62 -19.69 -19.92
CA PRO A 87 -4.22 -20.47 -18.75
C PRO A 87 -4.63 -19.86 -17.41
N VAL A 88 -4.73 -18.53 -17.34
CA VAL A 88 -5.16 -17.83 -16.12
C VAL A 88 -6.67 -17.99 -15.91
N ILE A 89 -7.47 -17.89 -16.99
CA ILE A 89 -8.91 -18.15 -16.95
C ILE A 89 -9.19 -19.59 -16.52
N ASP A 90 -8.42 -20.55 -17.04
CA ASP A 90 -8.55 -21.98 -16.71
C ASP A 90 -8.23 -22.28 -15.23
N MET A 91 -7.49 -21.42 -14.55
CA MET A 91 -7.25 -21.52 -13.10
C MET A 91 -8.47 -21.12 -12.26
N GLY A 92 -9.46 -20.43 -12.86
CA GLY A 92 -10.72 -20.01 -12.23
C GLY A 92 -10.59 -18.87 -11.23
N PRO A 93 -9.92 -17.72 -11.56
CA PRO A 93 -9.95 -16.56 -10.69
C PRO A 93 -11.39 -16.02 -10.57
N ASP A 94 -11.70 -15.39 -9.43
CA ASP A 94 -13.05 -14.84 -9.21
C ASP A 94 -13.33 -13.60 -10.08
N ALA A 95 -12.31 -12.83 -10.45
CA ALA A 95 -12.43 -11.72 -11.39
C ALA A 95 -11.07 -11.30 -11.96
N LEU A 96 -11.13 -10.56 -13.08
CA LEU A 96 -9.99 -9.82 -13.63
C LEU A 96 -10.10 -8.33 -13.30
N ILE A 97 -9.01 -7.71 -12.86
CA ILE A 97 -8.94 -6.25 -12.66
C ILE A 97 -8.28 -5.64 -13.90
N MET A 98 -9.04 -4.91 -14.72
CA MET A 98 -8.64 -4.43 -16.03
C MET A 98 -8.90 -2.93 -16.21
N SER A 99 -8.14 -2.26 -17.11
CA SER A 99 -8.29 -0.83 -17.36
C SER A 99 -8.43 -0.46 -18.84
N ASP A 100 -7.82 -1.23 -19.74
CA ASP A 100 -7.81 -0.95 -21.16
C ASP A 100 -9.11 -1.40 -21.83
N PRO A 101 -9.88 -0.50 -22.48
CA PRO A 101 -11.16 -0.85 -23.07
C PRO A 101 -11.05 -1.87 -24.21
N GLY A 102 -9.93 -1.87 -24.95
CA GLY A 102 -9.69 -2.85 -26.01
C GLY A 102 -9.46 -4.25 -25.46
N LEU A 103 -8.66 -4.38 -24.39
CA LEU A 103 -8.48 -5.67 -23.72
C LEU A 103 -9.78 -6.16 -23.07
N ILE A 104 -10.56 -5.27 -22.46
CA ILE A 104 -11.87 -5.60 -21.87
C ILE A 104 -12.81 -6.15 -22.94
N MET A 105 -12.89 -5.49 -24.10
CA MET A 105 -13.68 -5.97 -25.23
C MET A 105 -13.24 -7.37 -25.67
N LEU A 106 -11.94 -7.60 -25.87
CA LEU A 106 -11.41 -8.91 -26.26
C LEU A 106 -11.71 -10.01 -25.22
N VAL A 107 -11.65 -9.67 -23.92
CA VAL A 107 -12.01 -10.63 -22.86
C VAL A 107 -13.49 -10.95 -22.91
N ARG A 108 -14.38 -9.97 -23.09
CA ARG A 108 -15.83 -10.20 -23.21
C ARG A 108 -16.18 -11.08 -24.42
N GLU A 109 -15.47 -10.91 -25.53
CA GLU A 109 -15.68 -11.71 -26.74
C GLU A 109 -15.23 -13.18 -26.58
N ASN A 110 -14.15 -13.43 -25.82
CA ASN A 110 -13.54 -14.76 -25.71
C ASN A 110 -13.88 -15.48 -24.38
N PHE A 111 -14.15 -14.74 -23.31
CA PHE A 111 -14.42 -15.24 -21.95
C PHE A 111 -15.61 -14.50 -21.34
N PRO A 112 -16.85 -14.69 -21.86
CA PRO A 112 -18.02 -13.89 -21.45
C PRO A 112 -18.40 -14.04 -19.99
N ASP A 113 -18.08 -15.18 -19.37
CA ASP A 113 -18.51 -15.53 -18.01
C ASP A 113 -17.59 -15.01 -16.90
N ILE A 114 -16.39 -14.51 -17.22
CA ILE A 114 -15.48 -14.02 -16.21
C ILE A 114 -15.89 -12.62 -15.74
N ASP A 115 -15.93 -12.39 -14.44
CA ASP A 115 -16.16 -11.07 -13.88
C ASP A 115 -15.01 -10.12 -14.17
N ILE A 116 -15.33 -8.88 -14.52
CA ILE A 116 -14.33 -7.83 -14.75
C ILE A 116 -14.61 -6.67 -13.78
N HIS A 117 -13.59 -6.36 -12.99
CA HIS A 117 -13.54 -5.17 -12.14
C HIS A 117 -12.74 -4.07 -12.86
N LEU A 118 -13.32 -2.88 -13.01
CA LEU A 118 -12.61 -1.75 -13.60
C LEU A 118 -11.48 -1.30 -12.68
N SER A 119 -10.25 -1.32 -13.19
CA SER A 119 -9.10 -0.82 -12.45
C SER A 119 -9.18 0.70 -12.27
N VAL A 120 -8.64 1.21 -11.15
CA VAL A 120 -8.47 2.65 -10.90
C VAL A 120 -7.70 3.37 -12.02
N GLN A 121 -6.91 2.64 -12.81
CA GLN A 121 -6.18 3.17 -13.97
C GLN A 121 -7.10 3.70 -15.09
N ALA A 122 -8.38 3.33 -15.09
CA ALA A 122 -9.38 3.87 -16.01
C ALA A 122 -9.96 5.22 -15.56
N ASN A 123 -9.57 5.71 -14.36
CA ASN A 123 -9.92 7.04 -13.84
C ASN A 123 -11.44 7.33 -13.80
N ALA A 124 -12.22 6.41 -13.25
CA ALA A 124 -13.65 6.61 -13.05
C ALA A 124 -13.89 7.61 -11.91
N VAL A 125 -14.37 8.81 -12.25
CA VAL A 125 -14.54 9.95 -11.33
C VAL A 125 -15.96 10.50 -11.27
N ASN A 126 -16.93 9.89 -11.96
CA ASN A 126 -18.32 10.33 -11.97
C ASN A 126 -19.29 9.19 -12.28
N TRP A 127 -20.56 9.40 -11.95
CA TRP A 127 -21.59 8.39 -12.12
C TRP A 127 -21.85 8.01 -13.59
N ALA A 128 -21.68 8.92 -14.53
CA ALA A 128 -21.90 8.64 -15.96
C ALA A 128 -20.84 7.65 -16.49
N THR A 129 -19.57 7.82 -16.09
CA THR A 129 -18.49 6.87 -16.38
C THR A 129 -18.76 5.51 -15.74
N VAL A 130 -19.21 5.47 -14.50
CA VAL A 130 -19.57 4.20 -13.82
C VAL A 130 -20.72 3.50 -14.53
N LYS A 131 -21.77 4.26 -14.94
CA LYS A 131 -22.90 3.73 -15.73
C LYS A 131 -22.45 3.18 -17.08
N PHE A 132 -21.54 3.87 -17.77
CA PHE A 132 -20.98 3.40 -19.04
C PHE A 132 -20.29 2.03 -18.87
N TRP A 133 -19.41 1.89 -17.88
CA TRP A 133 -18.71 0.63 -17.65
C TRP A 133 -19.66 -0.50 -17.23
N LYS A 134 -20.69 -0.20 -16.45
CA LYS A 134 -21.78 -1.16 -16.18
C LYS A 134 -22.44 -1.65 -17.46
N GLN A 135 -22.75 -0.74 -18.39
CA GLN A 135 -23.34 -1.11 -19.69
C GLN A 135 -22.39 -1.96 -20.55
N MET A 136 -21.08 -1.82 -20.34
CA MET A 136 -20.06 -2.68 -20.95
C MET A 136 -19.92 -4.04 -20.25
N GLY A 137 -20.80 -4.37 -19.31
CA GLY A 137 -20.86 -5.66 -18.63
C GLY A 137 -19.85 -5.82 -17.50
N LEU A 138 -19.28 -4.74 -16.94
CA LEU A 138 -18.45 -4.83 -15.77
C LEU A 138 -19.30 -4.95 -14.50
N THR A 139 -18.83 -5.76 -13.55
CA THR A 139 -19.53 -6.05 -12.30
C THR A 139 -19.12 -5.14 -11.15
N ARG A 140 -17.89 -4.58 -11.21
CA ARG A 140 -17.35 -3.69 -10.16
C ARG A 140 -16.54 -2.56 -10.79
N VAL A 141 -16.59 -1.37 -10.18
CA VAL A 141 -15.76 -0.21 -10.54
C VAL A 141 -14.90 0.20 -9.34
N ILE A 142 -13.57 0.20 -9.53
CA ILE A 142 -12.62 0.78 -8.59
C ILE A 142 -12.55 2.27 -8.89
N LEU A 143 -13.13 3.06 -7.98
CA LEU A 143 -13.21 4.50 -8.13
C LEU A 143 -11.83 5.18 -7.97
N SER A 144 -11.69 6.32 -8.59
CA SER A 144 -10.48 7.14 -8.46
C SER A 144 -10.33 7.67 -7.03
N ARG A 145 -9.07 7.83 -6.57
CA ARG A 145 -8.75 8.28 -5.21
C ARG A 145 -9.01 9.77 -4.99
N GLU A 146 -9.29 10.51 -6.04
CA GLU A 146 -9.52 11.95 -6.05
C GLU A 146 -10.96 12.34 -5.72
N LEU A 147 -11.82 11.36 -5.45
CA LEU A 147 -13.21 11.58 -5.07
C LEU A 147 -13.36 11.83 -3.58
N SER A 148 -14.24 12.77 -3.24
CA SER A 148 -14.74 12.96 -1.88
C SER A 148 -15.81 11.92 -1.53
N ILE A 149 -16.12 11.80 -0.24
CA ILE A 149 -17.19 10.92 0.25
C ILE A 149 -18.55 11.32 -0.34
N GLU A 150 -18.81 12.62 -0.52
CA GLU A 150 -20.02 13.16 -1.09
C GLU A 150 -20.16 12.75 -2.57
N GLU A 151 -19.07 12.82 -3.36
CA GLU A 151 -19.06 12.37 -4.75
C GLU A 151 -19.26 10.86 -4.87
N ILE A 152 -18.67 10.07 -3.95
CA ILE A 152 -18.90 8.62 -3.89
C ILE A 152 -20.38 8.33 -3.58
N ALA A 153 -21.01 9.09 -2.66
CA ALA A 153 -22.42 8.96 -2.35
C ALA A 153 -23.31 9.29 -3.55
N GLU A 154 -23.01 10.34 -4.30
CA GLU A 154 -23.71 10.70 -5.52
C GLU A 154 -23.61 9.61 -6.58
N ILE A 155 -22.42 9.05 -6.80
CA ILE A 155 -22.22 7.92 -7.71
C ILE A 155 -23.08 6.72 -7.29
N ARG A 156 -23.09 6.39 -5.99
CA ARG A 156 -23.88 5.29 -5.43
C ARG A 156 -25.38 5.48 -5.68
N GLN A 157 -25.89 6.72 -5.54
CA GLN A 157 -27.29 7.05 -5.76
C GLN A 157 -27.69 6.89 -7.23
N HIS A 158 -26.85 7.33 -8.16
CA HIS A 158 -27.12 7.26 -9.59
C HIS A 158 -26.97 5.86 -10.20
N VAL A 159 -26.10 5.02 -9.62
CA VAL A 159 -25.84 3.66 -10.13
C VAL A 159 -25.85 2.66 -8.95
N PRO A 160 -27.04 2.37 -8.40
CA PRO A 160 -27.17 1.57 -7.17
C PRO A 160 -26.87 0.08 -7.35
N ASP A 161 -26.84 -0.43 -8.55
CA ASP A 161 -26.79 -1.84 -8.91
C ASP A 161 -25.46 -2.28 -9.54
N ILE A 162 -24.38 -1.53 -9.28
CA ILE A 162 -22.99 -1.94 -9.56
C ILE A 162 -22.17 -1.92 -8.28
N GLU A 163 -21.22 -2.82 -8.15
CA GLU A 163 -20.31 -2.81 -7.02
C GLU A 163 -19.31 -1.66 -7.13
N LEU A 164 -19.15 -0.92 -6.04
CA LEU A 164 -18.12 0.13 -5.92
C LEU A 164 -17.01 -0.34 -5.00
N GLU A 165 -15.77 -0.11 -5.41
CA GLU A 165 -14.56 -0.38 -4.66
C GLU A 165 -13.73 0.91 -4.53
N ILE A 166 -13.19 1.17 -3.35
CA ILE A 166 -12.31 2.33 -3.11
C ILE A 166 -11.04 1.93 -2.38
N PHE A 167 -9.96 2.66 -2.64
CA PHE A 167 -8.75 2.53 -1.84
C PHE A 167 -8.90 3.24 -0.50
N VAL A 168 -8.50 2.56 0.58
CA VAL A 168 -8.60 3.07 1.95
C VAL A 168 -7.24 3.17 2.66
N HIS A 169 -6.20 2.53 2.12
CA HIS A 169 -4.87 2.55 2.74
C HIS A 169 -3.74 2.37 1.72
N GLY A 170 -2.57 2.95 2.03
CA GLY A 170 -1.32 2.75 1.32
C GLY A 170 -0.92 3.91 0.40
N ALA A 171 0.08 3.69 -0.45
CA ALA A 171 0.70 4.75 -1.24
C ALA A 171 -0.30 5.51 -2.11
N LEU A 172 -0.27 6.84 -2.06
CA LEU A 172 -0.93 7.72 -3.02
C LEU A 172 0.00 8.03 -4.19
N CYS A 173 -0.55 8.03 -5.40
CA CYS A 173 0.17 8.51 -6.57
C CYS A 173 -0.06 10.01 -6.76
N MET A 174 0.97 10.73 -7.23
CA MET A 174 0.86 12.16 -7.58
C MET A 174 0.15 12.40 -8.90
N ALA A 175 0.09 11.40 -9.76
CA ALA A 175 -0.53 11.49 -11.06
C ALA A 175 -1.44 10.30 -11.32
N TYR A 176 -2.51 10.54 -12.06
CA TYR A 176 -3.23 9.46 -12.71
C TYR A 176 -2.40 8.85 -13.82
N SER A 177 -2.70 7.65 -14.22
CA SER A 177 -2.23 7.12 -15.49
C SER A 177 -2.69 8.02 -16.64
N GLY A 178 -1.75 8.79 -17.19
CA GLY A 178 -1.99 9.73 -18.31
C GLY A 178 -2.59 11.09 -17.92
N ARG A 179 -2.74 11.41 -16.62
CA ARG A 179 -3.22 12.72 -16.17
C ARG A 179 -2.36 13.22 -15.01
N CYS A 180 -1.95 14.49 -15.09
CA CYS A 180 -1.04 15.10 -14.12
C CYS A 180 -1.82 15.78 -12.99
N LEU A 181 -1.39 15.57 -11.74
CA LEU A 181 -1.87 16.29 -10.56
C LEU A 181 -0.92 17.40 -10.11
N LEU A 182 0.23 17.59 -10.79
CA LEU A 182 1.30 18.49 -10.39
C LEU A 182 0.79 19.91 -10.06
N SER A 183 -0.09 20.44 -10.89
CA SER A 183 -0.69 21.77 -10.67
C SER A 183 -1.59 21.82 -9.45
N GLY A 184 -2.28 20.73 -9.14
CA GLY A 184 -3.09 20.61 -7.91
C GLY A 184 -2.23 20.63 -6.65
N TYR A 185 -1.13 19.90 -6.67
CA TYR A 185 -0.21 19.83 -5.53
C TYR A 185 0.54 21.14 -5.30
N ILE A 186 1.09 21.75 -6.34
CA ILE A 186 1.90 22.96 -6.21
C ILE A 186 1.03 24.21 -5.96
N ASN A 187 -0.14 24.31 -6.62
CA ASN A 187 -0.91 25.56 -6.69
C ASN A 187 -2.34 25.46 -6.19
N LYS A 188 -2.75 24.34 -5.63
CA LYS A 188 -4.13 24.11 -5.15
C LYS A 188 -5.17 24.25 -6.28
N ARG A 189 -4.76 24.03 -7.55
CA ARG A 189 -5.61 24.10 -8.75
C ARG A 189 -5.64 22.77 -9.46
N ASP A 190 -6.79 22.09 -9.46
CA ASP A 190 -6.96 20.80 -10.11
C ASP A 190 -6.84 20.91 -11.63
N PRO A 191 -5.78 20.35 -12.27
CA PRO A 191 -5.59 20.41 -13.71
C PRO A 191 -6.65 19.62 -14.47
N ASN A 192 -7.30 18.64 -13.83
CA ASN A 192 -8.36 17.83 -14.44
C ASN A 192 -9.70 18.55 -14.46
N GLN A 193 -9.84 19.66 -13.70
CA GLN A 193 -11.00 20.57 -13.72
C GLN A 193 -10.76 21.82 -14.63
N GLY A 194 -9.74 21.79 -15.49
CA GLY A 194 -9.44 22.89 -16.41
C GLY A 194 -8.67 24.06 -15.80
N THR A 195 -8.16 23.93 -14.55
CA THR A 195 -7.42 25.00 -13.86
C THR A 195 -5.91 24.76 -13.79
N CYS A 196 -5.34 24.05 -14.78
CA CYS A 196 -3.91 23.80 -14.87
C CYS A 196 -3.10 25.11 -14.89
N THR A 197 -2.09 25.21 -14.01
CA THR A 197 -1.17 26.36 -13.93
C THR A 197 0.09 26.18 -14.75
N ASN A 198 0.23 25.05 -15.46
CA ASN A 198 1.45 24.67 -16.17
C ASN A 198 2.68 24.58 -15.25
N ALA A 199 2.50 24.17 -14.00
CA ALA A 199 3.59 24.03 -13.03
C ALA A 199 4.75 23.16 -13.57
N CYS A 200 4.47 22.18 -14.43
CA CYS A 200 5.49 21.39 -15.12
C CYS A 200 6.40 22.18 -16.08
N ARG A 201 6.11 23.45 -16.33
CA ARG A 201 6.88 24.36 -17.22
C ARG A 201 7.50 25.53 -16.45
N TRP A 202 7.41 25.55 -15.14
CA TRP A 202 8.03 26.57 -14.32
C TRP A 202 9.53 26.34 -14.25
N GLU A 203 10.25 27.38 -13.90
CA GLU A 203 11.68 27.31 -13.69
C GLU A 203 11.93 26.74 -12.28
N TYR A 204 12.61 25.61 -12.22
CA TYR A 204 13.07 24.98 -11.00
C TYR A 204 14.59 25.03 -10.95
N LYS A 205 15.15 25.36 -9.79
CA LYS A 205 16.56 25.18 -9.54
C LYS A 205 16.79 23.75 -9.05
N MET A 206 17.78 23.09 -9.63
CA MET A 206 18.18 21.74 -9.22
C MET A 206 19.55 21.80 -8.56
N GLU A 207 19.66 21.20 -7.40
CA GLU A 207 20.91 21.08 -6.66
C GLU A 207 21.19 19.60 -6.37
N GLU A 208 22.46 19.18 -6.40
CA GLU A 208 22.84 17.82 -6.03
C GLU A 208 22.68 17.67 -4.51
N GLY A 209 21.93 16.64 -4.10
CA GLY A 209 21.74 16.28 -2.70
C GLY A 209 22.66 15.17 -2.25
N THR A 210 22.76 14.96 -0.96
CA THR A 210 23.37 13.78 -0.32
C THR A 210 22.46 13.28 0.78
N ILE A 211 22.60 12.01 1.13
CA ILE A 211 21.85 11.40 2.23
C ILE A 211 22.72 11.53 3.48
N ASP A 212 22.19 12.17 4.53
CA ASP A 212 22.87 12.29 5.82
C ASP A 212 22.83 10.96 6.62
N GLU A 213 23.48 10.93 7.78
CA GLU A 213 23.61 9.75 8.64
C GLU A 213 22.25 9.26 9.22
N VAL A 214 21.21 10.11 9.17
CA VAL A 214 19.85 9.80 9.62
C VAL A 214 18.90 9.53 8.44
N GLY A 215 19.42 9.57 7.20
CA GLY A 215 18.66 9.24 6.00
C GLY A 215 17.89 10.40 5.36
N ASN A 216 18.13 11.66 5.80
CA ASN A 216 17.55 12.84 5.16
C ASN A 216 18.36 13.22 3.92
N ILE A 217 17.65 13.73 2.91
CA ILE A 217 18.29 14.31 1.74
C ILE A 217 18.59 15.78 2.06
N VAL A 218 19.86 16.11 2.09
CA VAL A 218 20.37 17.46 2.36
C VAL A 218 21.17 17.97 1.17
N PRO A 219 21.27 19.30 0.94
CA PRO A 219 22.13 19.84 -0.09
C PRO A 219 23.57 19.37 0.11
N LYS A 220 24.21 18.93 -0.96
CA LYS A 220 25.63 18.62 -0.96
C LYS A 220 26.42 19.91 -0.85
N ILE A 221 26.72 20.33 0.39
CA ILE A 221 27.52 21.50 0.65
C ILE A 221 28.99 21.14 0.39
N ASP A 222 29.56 21.62 -0.71
CA ASP A 222 31.02 21.60 -0.88
C ASP A 222 31.59 22.86 -0.21
N PRO A 223 32.31 22.73 0.91
CA PRO A 223 32.85 23.88 1.63
C PRO A 223 33.83 24.73 0.80
N ALA A 224 34.28 24.24 -0.36
CA ALA A 224 35.27 24.89 -1.21
C ALA A 224 34.70 25.61 -2.45
N GLN A 225 33.39 25.54 -2.71
CA GLN A 225 32.78 26.10 -3.91
C GLN A 225 31.67 27.09 -3.63
N GLN A 226 32.02 28.35 -3.33
CA GLN A 226 31.22 29.47 -3.79
C GLN A 226 31.44 29.62 -5.28
N ILE A 227 30.71 28.90 -6.12
CA ILE A 227 30.77 29.02 -7.58
C ILE A 227 29.43 29.48 -8.12
N GLU A 228 29.48 30.52 -8.94
CA GLU A 228 28.38 31.00 -9.76
C GLU A 228 27.62 29.83 -10.42
N VAL A 229 26.36 29.69 -10.07
CA VAL A 229 25.46 28.73 -10.69
C VAL A 229 25.24 29.15 -12.16
N LYS A 230 25.98 28.56 -13.08
CA LYS A 230 25.60 28.58 -14.50
C LYS A 230 24.34 27.74 -14.64
N ASN A 231 23.28 28.35 -15.17
CA ASN A 231 22.05 27.70 -15.58
C ASN A 231 22.37 26.60 -16.63
N VAL A 232 22.63 25.40 -16.17
CA VAL A 232 22.59 24.21 -17.02
C VAL A 232 21.28 23.54 -16.72
N ALA A 233 20.29 23.74 -17.58
CA ALA A 233 19.11 22.90 -17.56
C ALA A 233 19.55 21.46 -17.87
N PRO A 234 19.43 20.51 -16.93
CA PRO A 234 19.68 19.11 -17.26
C PRO A 234 18.56 18.68 -18.20
N THR A 235 18.93 18.11 -19.34
CA THR A 235 18.02 17.41 -20.22
C THR A 235 17.56 16.13 -19.51
N LEU A 236 16.37 16.17 -18.94
CA LEU A 236 15.68 14.99 -18.45
C LEU A 236 15.52 14.00 -19.62
N GLY A 237 16.13 12.82 -19.52
CA GLY A 237 15.92 11.72 -20.45
C GLY A 237 17.10 11.32 -21.34
N GLU A 238 18.27 11.97 -21.27
CA GLU A 238 19.48 11.60 -22.02
C GLU A 238 20.67 11.30 -21.07
N GLY A 239 20.51 10.35 -20.18
CA GLY A 239 21.61 10.00 -19.27
C GLY A 239 21.63 8.53 -18.91
N ALA A 240 22.83 8.02 -18.59
CA ALA A 240 22.96 6.75 -17.89
C ALA A 240 22.25 6.86 -16.54
N VAL A 241 21.62 5.77 -16.11
CA VAL A 241 21.04 5.61 -14.77
C VAL A 241 22.01 6.16 -13.72
N THR A 242 21.53 7.07 -12.88
CA THR A 242 22.32 7.65 -11.78
C THR A 242 21.64 7.37 -10.46
N ASP A 243 22.40 6.85 -9.49
CA ASP A 243 21.96 6.70 -8.09
C ASP A 243 21.96 8.06 -7.35
N LYS A 244 22.00 9.17 -8.06
CA LYS A 244 22.04 10.50 -7.48
C LYS A 244 20.68 10.94 -6.99
N VAL A 245 20.70 11.70 -5.92
CA VAL A 245 19.56 12.37 -5.33
C VAL A 245 19.66 13.85 -5.64
N PHE A 246 18.54 14.45 -6.02
CA PHE A 246 18.45 15.86 -6.39
C PHE A 246 17.47 16.59 -5.48
N LEU A 247 17.75 17.86 -5.22
CA LEU A 247 16.84 18.80 -4.58
C LEU A 247 16.37 19.82 -5.62
N TYR A 248 15.07 20.02 -5.68
CA TYR A 248 14.46 21.01 -6.54
C TYR A 248 13.84 22.11 -5.71
N THR A 249 14.13 23.35 -6.07
CA THR A 249 13.53 24.54 -5.44
C THR A 249 12.75 25.30 -6.51
N GLU A 250 11.50 25.62 -6.25
CA GLU A 250 10.70 26.46 -7.11
C GLU A 250 11.11 27.92 -6.88
N SER A 251 11.33 28.67 -7.98
CA SER A 251 11.93 30.02 -7.91
C SER A 251 11.10 31.05 -7.12
N GLN A 252 9.78 30.85 -7.01
CA GLN A 252 8.89 31.73 -6.23
C GLN A 252 8.73 31.27 -4.77
N LYS A 253 9.25 30.08 -4.41
CA LYS A 253 9.23 29.50 -3.07
C LYS A 253 10.62 28.98 -2.71
N PRO A 254 11.60 29.86 -2.52
CA PRO A 254 13.00 29.50 -2.32
C PRO A 254 13.25 28.71 -1.02
N ASP A 255 12.33 28.78 -0.08
CA ASP A 255 12.44 28.12 1.23
C ASP A 255 11.83 26.70 1.23
N GLU A 256 11.17 26.29 0.13
CA GLU A 256 10.56 24.95 -0.01
C GLU A 256 11.39 24.09 -0.97
N GLN A 257 12.13 23.12 -0.44
CA GLN A 257 12.90 22.18 -1.24
C GLN A 257 12.11 20.89 -1.45
N MET A 258 12.10 20.40 -2.70
CA MET A 258 11.45 19.15 -3.10
C MET A 258 12.50 18.13 -3.51
N THR A 259 12.37 16.89 -3.07
CA THR A 259 13.30 15.82 -3.41
C THR A 259 12.91 15.10 -4.70
N ALA A 260 13.89 14.73 -5.51
CA ALA A 260 13.71 13.86 -6.66
C ALA A 260 14.78 12.78 -6.70
N PHE A 261 14.34 11.60 -7.10
CA PHE A 261 15.19 10.44 -7.35
C PHE A 261 15.07 10.05 -8.81
N GLU A 262 16.15 9.60 -9.39
CA GLU A 262 16.15 9.02 -10.72
C GLU A 262 16.72 7.61 -10.65
N ASP A 263 15.99 6.65 -11.22
CA ASP A 263 16.47 5.28 -11.39
C ASP A 263 16.24 4.80 -12.84
N GLU A 264 16.55 3.55 -13.13
CA GLU A 264 16.33 2.94 -14.44
C GLU A 264 14.87 2.96 -14.95
N HIS A 265 13.90 3.42 -14.10
CA HIS A 265 12.46 3.45 -14.38
C HIS A 265 11.90 4.85 -14.52
N GLY A 266 12.68 5.89 -14.25
CA GLY A 266 12.29 7.29 -14.40
C GLY A 266 12.63 8.18 -13.21
N THR A 267 12.20 9.43 -13.30
CA THR A 267 12.41 10.45 -12.28
C THR A 267 11.22 10.51 -11.32
N TYR A 268 11.48 10.42 -10.02
CA TYR A 268 10.48 10.49 -8.95
C TYR A 268 10.48 11.88 -8.32
N PHE A 269 9.44 12.66 -8.60
CA PHE A 269 9.22 13.96 -7.97
C PHE A 269 8.28 13.81 -6.79
N MET A 270 8.65 14.41 -5.67
CA MET A 270 7.83 14.61 -4.49
C MET A 270 7.35 13.33 -3.77
N ASN A 271 7.34 13.38 -2.46
CA ASN A 271 7.06 12.27 -1.57
C ASN A 271 5.62 12.36 -1.06
N SER A 272 4.67 11.77 -1.77
CA SER A 272 3.28 11.75 -1.32
C SER A 272 3.15 10.97 -0.01
N LYS A 273 2.41 11.53 0.96
CA LYS A 273 1.98 10.82 2.16
C LYS A 273 1.16 9.58 1.79
N ASP A 274 1.19 8.58 2.65
CA ASP A 274 0.37 7.38 2.48
C ASP A 274 -1.10 7.65 2.86
N LEU A 275 -2.03 7.08 2.10
CA LEU A 275 -3.46 7.15 2.42
C LEU A 275 -3.75 6.36 3.68
N ARG A 276 -4.53 6.94 4.60
CA ARG A 276 -5.15 6.27 5.73
C ARG A 276 -6.58 6.78 5.90
N ALA A 277 -7.54 5.91 5.62
CA ALA A 277 -8.97 6.24 5.65
C ALA A 277 -9.76 5.34 6.62
N VAL A 278 -9.11 4.77 7.62
CA VAL A 278 -9.76 3.86 8.58
C VAL A 278 -10.88 4.53 9.35
N GLN A 279 -10.75 5.82 9.67
CA GLN A 279 -11.78 6.66 10.32
C GLN A 279 -13.03 6.89 9.46
N HIS A 280 -12.97 6.59 8.16
CA HIS A 280 -14.09 6.73 7.24
C HIS A 280 -14.81 5.40 6.92
N VAL A 281 -14.33 4.27 7.46
CA VAL A 281 -14.89 2.94 7.19
C VAL A 281 -16.39 2.87 7.55
N GLU A 282 -16.79 3.47 8.68
CA GLU A 282 -18.20 3.54 9.08
C GLU A 282 -19.06 4.22 8.02
N LYS A 283 -18.65 5.43 7.56
CA LYS A 283 -19.39 6.19 6.53
C LYS A 283 -19.45 5.44 5.21
N LEU A 284 -18.32 4.84 4.78
CA LEU A 284 -18.25 4.09 3.53
C LEU A 284 -19.10 2.82 3.56
N THR A 285 -19.18 2.17 4.72
CA THR A 285 -20.07 1.02 4.96
C THR A 285 -21.53 1.47 4.85
N ALA A 286 -21.89 2.57 5.50
CA ALA A 286 -23.25 3.12 5.45
C ALA A 286 -23.67 3.56 4.03
N LEU A 287 -22.74 4.02 3.21
CA LEU A 287 -22.95 4.37 1.79
C LEU A 287 -23.10 3.13 0.89
N GLY A 288 -22.85 1.92 1.38
CA GLY A 288 -22.92 0.70 0.60
C GLY A 288 -21.77 0.55 -0.40
N VAL A 289 -20.57 1.00 -0.04
CA VAL A 289 -19.33 0.68 -0.77
C VAL A 289 -19.01 -0.80 -0.59
N HIS A 290 -18.92 -1.56 -1.69
CA HIS A 290 -18.86 -3.02 -1.63
C HIS A 290 -17.49 -3.57 -1.25
N SER A 291 -16.40 -2.87 -1.61
CA SER A 291 -15.04 -3.34 -1.35
C SER A 291 -14.14 -2.19 -0.89
N LEU A 292 -13.40 -2.43 0.19
CA LEU A 292 -12.39 -1.55 0.75
C LEU A 292 -11.00 -2.12 0.46
N LYS A 293 -10.23 -1.42 -0.38
CA LYS A 293 -8.97 -1.91 -0.93
C LYS A 293 -7.76 -1.31 -0.27
N ILE A 294 -6.82 -2.16 0.11
CA ILE A 294 -5.50 -1.78 0.61
C ILE A 294 -4.50 -1.80 -0.56
N GLU A 295 -3.74 -0.72 -0.76
CA GLU A 295 -2.60 -0.69 -1.69
C GLU A 295 -1.34 -1.23 -1.01
N GLY A 296 -0.48 -1.94 -1.76
CA GLY A 296 0.79 -2.38 -1.19
C GLY A 296 1.30 -3.73 -1.69
N ARG A 297 1.18 -4.09 -2.98
CA ARG A 297 1.69 -5.36 -3.53
C ARG A 297 3.20 -5.58 -3.34
N THR A 298 3.96 -4.50 -3.15
CA THR A 298 5.42 -4.54 -2.91
C THR A 298 5.79 -4.48 -1.42
N LYS A 299 4.79 -4.38 -0.55
CA LYS A 299 4.99 -4.31 0.91
C LYS A 299 5.20 -5.71 1.51
N SER A 300 5.71 -5.74 2.75
CA SER A 300 5.97 -6.98 3.49
C SER A 300 4.69 -7.71 3.92
N PHE A 301 4.82 -8.98 4.27
CA PHE A 301 3.72 -9.76 4.86
C PHE A 301 3.25 -9.19 6.21
N TYR A 302 4.15 -8.57 7.00
CA TYR A 302 3.78 -7.83 8.21
C TYR A 302 2.82 -6.67 7.91
N TYR A 303 3.10 -5.88 6.86
CA TYR A 303 2.19 -4.83 6.42
C TYR A 303 0.81 -5.38 6.04
N CYS A 304 0.77 -6.48 5.27
CA CYS A 304 -0.49 -7.12 4.88
C CYS A 304 -1.28 -7.61 6.10
N ALA A 305 -0.59 -8.21 7.08
CA ALA A 305 -1.21 -8.68 8.32
C ALA A 305 -1.77 -7.53 9.16
N ARG A 306 -0.96 -6.51 9.44
CA ARG A 306 -1.36 -5.39 10.31
C ARG A 306 -2.49 -4.56 9.67
N THR A 307 -2.40 -4.24 8.40
CA THR A 307 -3.47 -3.49 7.72
C THR A 307 -4.76 -4.31 7.64
N ALA A 308 -4.68 -5.61 7.32
CA ALA A 308 -5.86 -6.47 7.30
C ALA A 308 -6.51 -6.56 8.69
N GLN A 309 -5.75 -6.75 9.76
CA GLN A 309 -6.25 -6.80 11.14
C GLN A 309 -7.03 -5.52 11.50
N VAL A 310 -6.44 -4.37 11.24
CA VAL A 310 -7.04 -3.07 11.60
C VAL A 310 -8.31 -2.80 10.78
N TYR A 311 -8.25 -2.94 9.46
CA TYR A 311 -9.41 -2.68 8.61
C TYR A 311 -10.52 -3.74 8.80
N ARG A 312 -10.17 -5.00 9.10
CA ARG A 312 -11.17 -6.01 9.46
C ARG A 312 -11.94 -5.61 10.70
N LYS A 313 -11.23 -5.19 11.76
CA LYS A 313 -11.89 -4.71 12.98
C LYS A 313 -12.78 -3.49 12.70
N ALA A 314 -12.29 -2.51 11.95
CA ALA A 314 -13.08 -1.32 11.60
C ALA A 314 -14.37 -1.68 10.83
N ILE A 315 -14.28 -2.60 9.87
CA ILE A 315 -15.44 -3.08 9.09
C ILE A 315 -16.42 -3.85 9.98
N ASP A 316 -15.93 -4.71 10.85
CA ASP A 316 -16.77 -5.51 11.75
C ASP A 316 -17.51 -4.64 12.77
N ASP A 317 -16.82 -3.65 13.33
CA ASP A 317 -17.41 -2.67 14.25
C ASP A 317 -18.45 -1.81 13.54
N ALA A 318 -18.17 -1.31 12.33
CA ALA A 318 -19.12 -0.55 11.52
C ALA A 318 -20.36 -1.38 11.16
N ALA A 319 -20.19 -2.63 10.73
CA ALA A 319 -21.30 -3.53 10.43
C ALA A 319 -22.14 -3.89 11.68
N ALA A 320 -21.52 -3.88 12.87
CA ALA A 320 -22.19 -4.07 14.14
C ALA A 320 -22.82 -2.77 14.70
N GLY A 321 -22.71 -1.64 13.99
CA GLY A 321 -23.22 -0.33 14.44
C GLY A 321 -22.46 0.26 15.63
N LYS A 322 -21.22 -0.17 15.86
CA LYS A 322 -20.37 0.39 16.90
C LYS A 322 -19.68 1.68 16.40
N PRO A 323 -19.41 2.65 17.29
CA PRO A 323 -18.65 3.84 16.92
C PRO A 323 -17.21 3.48 16.54
N PHE A 324 -16.59 4.36 15.75
CA PHE A 324 -15.19 4.19 15.35
C PHE A 324 -14.25 4.14 16.56
N ASP A 325 -13.37 3.17 16.58
CA ASP A 325 -12.33 3.00 17.60
C ASP A 325 -11.06 3.76 17.17
N GLU A 326 -10.81 4.91 17.80
CA GLU A 326 -9.67 5.78 17.47
C GLU A 326 -8.30 5.09 17.67
N SER A 327 -8.21 4.08 18.55
CA SER A 327 -6.97 3.32 18.76
C SER A 327 -6.46 2.60 17.50
N LEU A 328 -7.34 2.39 16.52
CA LEU A 328 -6.99 1.84 15.22
C LEU A 328 -6.09 2.78 14.39
N MET A 329 -6.22 4.09 14.60
CA MET A 329 -5.31 5.09 14.02
C MET A 329 -3.90 4.90 14.57
N ASP A 330 -3.78 4.80 15.89
CA ASP A 330 -2.51 4.59 16.58
C ASP A 330 -1.84 3.27 16.19
N THR A 331 -2.64 2.22 16.00
CA THR A 331 -2.13 0.92 15.55
C THR A 331 -1.51 1.02 14.15
N LEU A 332 -2.09 1.81 13.24
CA LEU A 332 -1.52 2.04 11.90
C LEU A 332 -0.26 2.93 11.93
N GLU A 333 -0.14 3.86 12.90
CA GLU A 333 1.09 4.66 13.10
C GLU A 333 2.32 3.79 13.45
N SER A 334 2.11 2.54 13.90
CA SER A 334 3.20 1.60 14.14
C SER A 334 3.82 1.01 12.87
N LEU A 335 3.15 1.15 11.71
CA LEU A 335 3.72 0.76 10.42
C LEU A 335 4.72 1.80 9.92
N ALA A 336 5.67 1.36 9.10
CA ALA A 336 6.55 2.29 8.39
C ALA A 336 5.78 3.02 7.27
N HIS A 337 5.67 4.34 7.39
CA HIS A 337 4.91 5.21 6.49
C HIS A 337 5.65 6.54 6.22
N ARG A 338 5.19 7.31 5.24
CA ARG A 338 5.70 8.64 4.87
C ARG A 338 4.85 9.78 5.40
N GLY A 339 4.30 9.62 6.60
CA GLY A 339 3.18 10.41 7.07
C GLY A 339 1.87 9.91 6.47
N TYR A 340 0.75 10.17 7.16
CA TYR A 340 -0.57 9.78 6.69
C TYR A 340 -1.41 10.99 6.27
N THR A 341 -2.29 10.74 5.31
CA THR A 341 -3.33 11.67 4.87
C THR A 341 -4.63 10.91 4.61
N GLU A 342 -5.75 11.60 4.75
CA GLU A 342 -7.08 11.08 4.36
C GLU A 342 -7.30 11.14 2.83
N GLY A 343 -6.33 11.65 2.09
CA GLY A 343 -6.49 11.91 0.66
C GLY A 343 -7.62 12.91 0.39
N PHE A 344 -8.32 12.71 -0.72
CA PHE A 344 -9.39 13.61 -1.16
C PHE A 344 -10.75 13.32 -0.49
N LEU A 345 -10.85 12.35 0.39
CA LEU A 345 -12.12 11.94 0.99
C LEU A 345 -12.86 13.07 1.71
N ARG A 346 -12.16 14.05 2.27
CA ARG A 346 -12.74 15.25 2.88
C ARG A 346 -12.56 16.55 2.08
N ARG A 347 -12.02 16.56 0.89
CA ARG A 347 -11.71 17.78 0.12
C ARG A 347 -11.01 18.86 0.93
N HIS A 348 -9.88 18.54 1.56
CA HIS A 348 -9.08 19.51 2.29
C HIS A 348 -7.92 20.12 1.50
N THR A 349 -7.29 21.13 2.12
CA THR A 349 -6.17 21.86 1.56
C THR A 349 -4.99 20.94 1.27
N HIS A 350 -4.37 21.13 0.12
CA HIS A 350 -3.30 20.28 -0.42
C HIS A 350 -2.04 20.19 0.45
N ASP A 351 -1.86 21.07 1.43
CA ASP A 351 -0.71 21.10 2.33
C ASP A 351 -0.59 19.82 3.18
N GLU A 352 -1.69 19.07 3.36
CA GLU A 352 -1.72 17.83 4.14
C GLU A 352 -1.26 16.58 3.37
N TYR A 353 -1.09 16.65 2.04
CA TYR A 353 -0.86 15.47 1.20
C TYR A 353 0.61 15.13 0.96
N GLN A 354 1.52 16.03 1.30
CA GLN A 354 2.94 15.90 1.05
C GLN A 354 3.73 15.77 2.36
N ASN A 355 4.76 14.94 2.33
CA ASN A 355 5.78 14.91 3.36
C ASN A 355 7.01 15.65 2.86
N TYR A 356 7.26 16.82 3.42
CA TYR A 356 8.42 17.66 3.10
C TYR A 356 9.62 17.39 4.00
N GLU A 357 9.45 16.57 5.06
CA GLU A 357 10.47 16.38 6.08
C GLU A 357 11.41 15.22 5.76
N TYR A 358 10.89 14.14 5.15
CA TYR A 358 11.72 12.97 4.82
C TYR A 358 11.20 12.16 3.62
N GLY A 359 12.14 11.61 2.83
CA GLY A 359 11.89 10.88 1.58
C GLY A 359 11.65 9.39 1.73
N TYR A 360 11.63 8.83 2.93
CA TYR A 360 11.52 7.39 3.19
C TYR A 360 10.45 7.09 4.25
N SER A 361 10.04 5.81 4.33
CA SER A 361 9.06 5.38 5.32
C SER A 361 9.73 5.11 6.66
N ILE A 362 9.21 5.72 7.72
CA ILE A 362 9.70 5.56 9.10
C ILE A 362 8.61 4.89 9.95
N SER A 363 9.03 4.04 10.89
CA SER A 363 8.23 3.64 12.04
C SER A 363 8.92 4.13 13.31
N GLU A 364 8.28 5.06 14.00
CA GLU A 364 8.81 5.64 15.24
C GLU A 364 8.34 4.90 16.50
N ARG A 365 7.30 4.09 16.39
CA ARG A 365 6.66 3.44 17.56
C ARG A 365 7.02 1.97 17.72
N GLN A 366 7.12 1.24 16.63
CA GLN A 366 7.39 -0.20 16.65
C GLN A 366 8.35 -0.63 15.53
N GLN A 367 9.11 -1.68 15.80
CA GLN A 367 9.95 -2.35 14.82
C GLN A 367 9.54 -3.82 14.72
N PHE A 368 9.28 -4.30 13.50
CA PHE A 368 9.09 -5.72 13.25
C PHE A 368 10.41 -6.47 13.50
N VAL A 369 10.43 -7.40 14.46
CA VAL A 369 11.67 -8.07 14.89
C VAL A 369 11.69 -9.56 14.67
N GLY A 370 10.55 -10.21 14.45
CA GLY A 370 10.56 -11.66 14.22
C GLY A 370 9.22 -12.25 13.83
N GLU A 371 9.28 -13.49 13.36
CA GLU A 371 8.14 -14.33 12.98
C GLU A 371 8.21 -15.62 13.79
N PHE A 372 7.11 -16.02 14.42
CA PHE A 372 7.03 -17.30 15.09
C PHE A 372 6.94 -18.43 14.07
N THR A 373 7.75 -19.48 14.26
CA THR A 373 7.84 -20.60 13.31
C THR A 373 6.75 -21.67 13.51
N GLY A 374 5.92 -21.52 14.51
CA GLY A 374 4.95 -22.53 14.92
C GLY A 374 5.51 -23.64 15.80
N LYS A 375 6.82 -23.65 16.06
CA LYS A 375 7.50 -24.69 16.86
C LYS A 375 7.72 -24.25 18.29
N ARG A 376 7.79 -25.24 19.20
CA ARG A 376 8.22 -25.07 20.59
C ARG A 376 9.35 -26.03 20.89
N ASN A 377 10.26 -25.64 21.79
CA ASN A 377 11.30 -26.55 22.29
C ASN A 377 10.74 -27.47 23.40
N GLU A 378 11.60 -28.35 23.97
CA GLU A 378 11.25 -29.28 25.04
C GLU A 378 10.79 -28.58 26.32
N GLN A 379 11.16 -27.34 26.54
CA GLN A 379 10.72 -26.49 27.66
C GLN A 379 9.40 -25.74 27.35
N GLY A 380 8.80 -25.96 26.17
CA GLY A 380 7.56 -25.30 25.74
C GLY A 380 7.75 -23.88 25.20
N MET A 381 8.97 -23.37 25.14
CA MET A 381 9.24 -22.01 24.63
C MET A 381 9.07 -21.95 23.12
N ALA A 382 8.50 -20.87 22.61
CA ALA A 382 8.18 -20.68 21.18
C ALA A 382 9.39 -20.22 20.38
N GLU A 383 9.63 -20.86 19.22
CA GLU A 383 10.72 -20.51 18.31
C GLU A 383 10.35 -19.28 17.46
N VAL A 384 11.24 -18.30 17.45
CA VAL A 384 11.15 -17.07 16.65
C VAL A 384 12.27 -17.04 15.63
N ALA A 385 11.92 -16.90 14.34
CA ALA A 385 12.85 -16.54 13.28
C ALA A 385 13.10 -15.03 13.33
N VAL A 386 14.28 -14.64 13.76
CA VAL A 386 14.65 -13.24 13.99
C VAL A 386 14.77 -12.49 12.65
N LYS A 387 14.23 -11.28 12.58
CA LYS A 387 14.33 -10.38 11.42
C LYS A 387 15.15 -9.12 11.71
N ASN A 388 14.95 -8.54 12.88
CA ASN A 388 15.72 -7.41 13.37
C ASN A 388 16.17 -7.66 14.80
N LYS A 389 17.20 -6.95 15.24
CA LYS A 389 17.78 -7.09 16.58
C LYS A 389 16.77 -6.71 17.67
N PHE A 390 16.72 -7.52 18.72
CA PHE A 390 16.03 -7.22 19.99
C PHE A 390 16.79 -7.84 21.17
N LEU A 391 16.48 -7.38 22.36
CA LEU A 391 17.23 -7.70 23.57
C LEU A 391 16.34 -8.33 24.62
N LEU A 392 16.98 -9.07 25.53
CA LEU A 392 16.36 -9.45 26.81
C LEU A 392 15.95 -8.16 27.56
N GLY A 393 14.73 -8.13 28.08
CA GLY A 393 14.18 -6.97 28.76
C GLY A 393 13.41 -6.00 27.85
N ASP A 394 13.46 -6.15 26.53
CA ASP A 394 12.62 -5.36 25.63
C ASP A 394 11.14 -5.65 25.86
N GLU A 395 10.31 -4.60 25.75
CA GLU A 395 8.86 -4.74 25.66
C GLU A 395 8.46 -5.02 24.23
N VAL A 396 7.72 -6.09 24.02
CA VAL A 396 7.34 -6.57 22.71
C VAL A 396 5.84 -6.81 22.62
N GLU A 397 5.29 -6.63 21.41
CA GLU A 397 3.95 -7.05 21.05
C GLU A 397 4.03 -8.32 20.20
N MET A 398 3.39 -9.38 20.66
CA MET A 398 3.09 -10.56 19.86
C MET A 398 1.74 -10.36 19.19
N MET A 399 1.72 -10.20 17.87
CA MET A 399 0.53 -10.06 17.06
C MET A 399 0.09 -11.44 16.57
N THR A 400 -1.17 -11.82 16.80
CA THR A 400 -1.75 -13.07 16.30
C THR A 400 -3.10 -12.82 15.62
N PRO A 401 -3.59 -13.75 14.78
CA PRO A 401 -4.94 -13.66 14.21
C PRO A 401 -6.07 -13.58 15.25
N GLN A 402 -5.84 -14.08 16.48
CA GLN A 402 -6.82 -14.10 17.55
C GLN A 402 -6.76 -12.88 18.46
N GLY A 403 -5.70 -12.09 18.38
CA GLY A 403 -5.49 -10.90 19.21
C GLY A 403 -4.00 -10.66 19.48
N ASN A 404 -3.70 -9.50 20.08
CA ASN A 404 -2.32 -9.09 20.35
C ASN A 404 -2.03 -9.15 21.85
N ILE A 405 -0.80 -9.49 22.21
CA ILE A 405 -0.33 -9.58 23.59
C ILE A 405 0.95 -8.76 23.71
N VAL A 406 0.99 -7.88 24.71
CA VAL A 406 2.19 -7.11 25.05
C VAL A 406 2.84 -7.74 26.27
N PHE A 407 4.14 -8.01 26.20
CA PHE A 407 4.91 -8.58 27.30
C PHE A 407 6.38 -8.13 27.24
N LYS A 408 7.06 -8.28 28.37
CA LYS A 408 8.50 -8.06 28.47
C LYS A 408 9.24 -9.38 28.30
N ILE A 409 10.31 -9.39 27.52
CA ILE A 409 11.14 -10.58 27.32
C ILE A 409 11.95 -10.85 28.59
N GLU A 410 11.53 -11.79 29.41
CA GLU A 410 12.21 -12.14 30.67
C GLU A 410 13.22 -13.28 30.48
N LYS A 411 13.04 -14.14 29.47
CA LYS A 411 13.90 -15.26 29.14
C LYS A 411 14.02 -15.46 27.65
N MET A 412 15.22 -15.67 27.16
CA MET A 412 15.52 -15.94 25.77
C MET A 412 16.61 -17.01 25.66
N LEU A 413 16.36 -18.04 24.86
CA LEU A 413 17.30 -19.12 24.61
C LEU A 413 17.69 -19.18 23.14
N ASN A 414 18.93 -19.62 22.86
CA ASN A 414 19.33 -19.98 21.51
C ASN A 414 18.90 -21.43 21.16
N ARG A 415 19.20 -21.89 19.94
CA ARG A 415 18.87 -23.27 19.49
C ARG A 415 19.57 -24.39 20.27
N LYS A 416 20.59 -24.06 21.06
CA LYS A 416 21.27 -24.99 21.95
C LYS A 416 20.66 -25.01 23.37
N ASN A 417 19.57 -24.30 23.58
CA ASN A 417 18.94 -24.07 24.90
C ASN A 417 19.83 -23.31 25.91
N GLU A 418 20.77 -22.50 25.43
CA GLU A 418 21.61 -21.63 26.25
C GLU A 418 20.96 -20.24 26.35
N ASN A 419 21.04 -19.60 27.53
CA ASN A 419 20.55 -18.24 27.72
C ASN A 419 21.34 -17.25 26.85
N VAL A 420 20.62 -16.34 26.21
CA VAL A 420 21.17 -15.26 25.41
C VAL A 420 20.51 -13.92 25.76
N GLU A 421 21.29 -12.86 25.73
CA GLU A 421 20.80 -11.49 26.04
C GLU A 421 20.34 -10.73 24.80
N ALA A 422 20.72 -11.19 23.60
CA ALA A 422 20.40 -10.52 22.34
C ALA A 422 20.08 -11.51 21.21
N ALA A 423 19.02 -11.21 20.47
CA ALA A 423 18.72 -11.78 19.16
C ALA A 423 19.30 -10.84 18.09
N LEU A 424 20.30 -11.28 17.31
CA LEU A 424 21.16 -10.37 16.55
C LEU A 424 20.60 -9.91 15.19
N GLY A 425 19.60 -10.59 14.62
CA GLY A 425 19.01 -10.20 13.35
C GLY A 425 18.68 -11.37 12.43
N ASP A 426 18.51 -11.13 11.14
CA ASP A 426 18.05 -12.14 10.18
C ASP A 426 18.98 -13.35 10.11
N GLY A 427 18.40 -14.53 9.95
CA GLY A 427 19.11 -15.81 9.97
C GLY A 427 19.29 -16.42 11.36
N HIS A 428 19.05 -15.70 12.45
CA HIS A 428 19.07 -16.22 13.81
C HIS A 428 17.69 -16.74 14.24
N PHE A 429 17.74 -17.68 15.21
CA PHE A 429 16.54 -18.22 15.85
C PHE A 429 16.74 -18.18 17.36
N VAL A 430 15.69 -17.79 18.04
CA VAL A 430 15.64 -17.80 19.52
C VAL A 430 14.34 -18.42 20.00
N PHE A 431 14.31 -18.85 21.24
CA PHE A 431 13.10 -19.31 21.92
C PHE A 431 12.69 -18.29 22.97
N LEU A 432 11.41 -17.91 22.96
CA LEU A 432 10.79 -17.01 23.92
C LEU A 432 9.75 -17.75 24.75
N ASP A 433 9.62 -17.35 26.00
CA ASP A 433 8.56 -17.83 26.87
C ASP A 433 7.27 -17.06 26.56
N VAL A 434 6.29 -17.78 26.01
CA VAL A 434 4.96 -17.27 25.69
C VAL A 434 3.90 -18.28 26.13
N PRO A 435 2.66 -17.83 26.47
CA PRO A 435 1.61 -18.74 26.94
C PRO A 435 1.40 -19.95 26.02
N GLN A 436 1.13 -21.12 26.63
CA GLN A 436 1.09 -22.39 25.90
C GLN A 436 -0.16 -22.54 25.02
N ASP A 437 -1.25 -21.88 25.39
CA ASP A 437 -2.54 -21.88 24.70
C ASP A 437 -2.60 -21.00 23.46
N ILE A 438 -1.56 -20.17 23.21
CA ILE A 438 -1.50 -19.29 22.06
C ILE A 438 -1.08 -20.07 20.81
N GLN A 439 -1.86 -19.89 19.76
CA GLN A 439 -1.52 -20.39 18.43
C GLN A 439 -0.38 -19.56 17.82
N LEU A 440 0.71 -20.24 17.47
CA LEU A 440 1.90 -19.62 16.92
C LEU A 440 1.84 -19.41 15.39
N ASN A 441 0.91 -20.05 14.71
CA ASN A 441 0.76 -19.92 13.25
C ASN A 441 0.37 -18.49 12.89
N TYR A 442 1.15 -17.89 11.98
CA TYR A 442 1.02 -16.49 11.56
C TYR A 442 1.30 -15.46 12.66
N ALA A 443 1.83 -15.86 13.81
CA ALA A 443 2.19 -14.93 14.86
C ALA A 443 3.47 -14.14 14.48
N LEU A 444 3.45 -12.84 14.76
CA LEU A 444 4.53 -11.89 14.48
C LEU A 444 4.98 -11.22 15.79
N LEU A 445 6.26 -10.83 15.84
CA LEU A 445 6.85 -10.17 17.01
C LEU A 445 7.31 -8.76 16.63
N MET A 446 6.82 -7.76 17.34
CA MET A 446 7.23 -6.36 17.23
C MET A 446 7.86 -5.90 18.53
N ARG A 447 8.92 -5.09 18.42
CA ARG A 447 9.52 -4.41 19.56
C ARG A 447 8.96 -3.00 19.67
N ASN A 448 8.48 -2.61 20.85
CA ASN A 448 8.09 -1.23 21.13
C ASN A 448 9.38 -0.37 21.22
N LEU A 449 9.43 0.71 20.45
CA LEU A 449 10.53 1.66 20.49
C LEU A 449 10.24 2.66 21.61
N VAL A 450 11.11 2.71 22.61
CA VAL A 450 11.03 3.73 23.65
C VAL A 450 11.39 5.07 22.99
N ASN A 451 10.44 6.02 22.96
CA ASN A 451 10.69 7.39 22.49
C ASN A 451 11.74 8.05 23.39
N THR A 452 13.01 7.98 23.00
CA THR A 452 14.11 8.70 23.66
C THR A 452 14.19 10.16 23.21
N ASN A 453 13.31 10.60 22.32
CA ASN A 453 13.26 11.96 21.80
C ASN A 453 12.03 12.73 22.35
N THR A 454 12.03 13.05 23.65
CA THR A 454 11.40 14.28 24.10
C THR A 454 12.31 15.45 23.70
N ARG A 455 12.37 15.79 22.43
CA ARG A 455 12.82 17.11 22.02
C ARG A 455 11.74 18.10 22.42
N ASN A 456 12.01 18.80 23.50
CA ASN A 456 11.27 19.98 23.94
C ASN A 456 11.12 20.94 22.75
N PRO A 457 9.91 21.36 22.32
CA PRO A 457 9.72 22.29 21.21
C PRO A 457 10.09 23.75 21.57
N HIS A 458 10.76 23.99 22.68
CA HIS A 458 11.22 25.31 23.11
C HIS A 458 12.65 25.21 23.65
N ASN A 459 13.62 25.25 22.74
CA ASN A 459 14.95 25.84 22.92
C ASN A 459 15.57 26.05 21.55
#